data_d3ff89a1977eaac4f9b02defde577086
#
_entry.id   d3ff89a1977eaac4f9b02defde577086
#
_cell.length_a   1.000
_cell.length_b   1.000
_cell.length_c   1.000
_cell.angle_alpha   90.00
_cell.angle_beta   90.00
_cell.angle_gamma   90.00
#
_symmetry.space_group_name_H-M   'P 1'
#
loop_
_entity.id
_entity.type
_entity.pdbx_description
1 polymer ?
#
loop_
_entity_poly.entity_id
_entity_poly.type
_entity_poly.pdbx_seq_one_letter_code
_entity_poly.pdbx_strand_id
1 'polypeptide(L)'
;MSFAIEAENLVKVFKGGVRAVDGISLSVEAGTVFGLLGPNGAGKTTAVRILTTVVLPDSGKASVLGHDVVKDSEAVRANIGLAGQFAAVDENLTGLENLRMIGQLTRLGRKRAIQRANELLEMFELTEASRRIAKTYSGGMRRRLDLAAALLHSPPVLFLDEPTTGLDPYSRQSLWNVIEQLVQDGTTVLLTTQYLEEADRLARLLAVVDRGKVIAEGTPSELKARLGSTVIDLEMGDEGQAEAIGRLLGEKTGKNPRVTGLKVELPLERGPAQVRELLELMENADLMPRHLDLREPSLDDVFLSLTGHAAEVIGEVAK
;
A
#
# COMPACT_ATOMS: atom_id res chain seq x y z
N MET A 1 -10.07 22.61 -3.44
CA MET A 1 -9.59 21.26 -3.78
C MET A 1 -10.84 20.39 -3.90
N SER A 2 -10.94 19.55 -4.93
CA SER A 2 -12.08 18.64 -5.10
C SER A 2 -11.64 17.24 -4.70
N PHE A 3 -12.45 16.55 -3.91
CA PHE A 3 -12.20 15.14 -3.59
C PHE A 3 -12.76 14.24 -4.70
N ALA A 4 -11.97 13.27 -5.11
CA ALA A 4 -12.39 12.27 -6.09
C ALA A 4 -13.07 11.07 -5.41
N ILE A 5 -12.71 10.77 -4.15
CA ILE A 5 -13.31 9.71 -3.34
C ILE A 5 -13.57 10.27 -1.95
N GLU A 6 -14.76 10.03 -1.42
CA GLU A 6 -15.14 10.37 -0.07
C GLU A 6 -15.85 9.19 0.59
N ALA A 7 -15.52 8.92 1.83
CA ALA A 7 -16.17 7.89 2.64
C ALA A 7 -16.34 8.40 4.07
N GLU A 8 -17.52 8.16 4.64
CA GLU A 8 -17.89 8.57 5.99
C GLU A 8 -18.43 7.37 6.78
N ASN A 9 -17.75 7.01 7.85
CA ASN A 9 -18.16 5.98 8.81
C ASN A 9 -18.62 4.67 8.16
N LEU A 10 -17.87 4.20 7.16
CA LEU A 10 -18.17 2.94 6.47
C LEU A 10 -18.09 1.76 7.43
N VAL A 11 -19.13 0.92 7.41
CA VAL A 11 -19.17 -0.33 8.17
C VAL A 11 -19.53 -1.48 7.25
N LYS A 12 -18.83 -2.62 7.44
CA LYS A 12 -19.16 -3.89 6.80
C LYS A 12 -18.95 -5.06 7.74
N VAL A 13 -20.00 -5.82 7.94
CA VAL A 13 -20.00 -7.06 8.74
C VAL A 13 -20.38 -8.24 7.84
N PHE A 14 -19.54 -9.24 7.78
CA PHE A 14 -19.81 -10.47 7.04
C PHE A 14 -20.51 -11.51 7.90
N LYS A 15 -21.04 -12.56 7.25
CA LYS A 15 -21.64 -13.72 7.93
C LYS A 15 -20.66 -14.28 8.98
N GLY A 16 -21.16 -14.57 10.18
CA GLY A 16 -20.32 -14.96 11.31
C GLY A 16 -19.87 -13.82 12.21
N GLY A 17 -20.35 -12.59 11.98
CA GLY A 17 -20.07 -11.44 12.85
C GLY A 17 -18.70 -10.78 12.63
N VAL A 18 -18.00 -11.16 11.57
CA VAL A 18 -16.69 -10.58 11.24
C VAL A 18 -16.88 -9.16 10.73
N ARG A 19 -16.50 -8.18 11.54
CA ARG A 19 -16.55 -6.75 11.21
C ARG A 19 -15.27 -6.38 10.45
N ALA A 20 -15.34 -6.48 9.12
CA ALA A 20 -14.21 -6.24 8.24
C ALA A 20 -13.89 -4.74 8.04
N VAL A 21 -14.91 -3.88 8.11
CA VAL A 21 -14.79 -2.41 8.10
C VAL A 21 -15.61 -1.88 9.27
N ASP A 22 -15.02 -1.04 10.10
CA ASP A 22 -15.59 -0.57 11.36
C ASP A 22 -15.44 0.95 11.52
N GLY A 23 -16.17 1.70 10.72
CA GLY A 23 -16.20 3.16 10.78
C GLY A 23 -15.05 3.82 9.98
N ILE A 24 -14.62 3.24 8.86
CA ILE A 24 -13.62 3.88 7.99
C ILE A 24 -14.18 5.16 7.39
N SER A 25 -13.46 6.26 7.60
CA SER A 25 -13.66 7.54 6.91
C SER A 25 -12.37 7.92 6.20
N LEU A 26 -12.46 8.42 4.98
CA LEU A 26 -11.34 8.89 4.18
C LEU A 26 -11.78 9.89 3.11
N SER A 27 -10.84 10.73 2.66
CA SER A 27 -11.05 11.67 1.56
C SER A 27 -9.83 11.69 0.66
N VAL A 28 -10.02 11.43 -0.64
CA VAL A 28 -8.92 11.35 -1.61
C VAL A 28 -8.98 12.55 -2.55
N GLU A 29 -7.93 13.36 -2.56
CA GLU A 29 -7.81 14.48 -3.48
C GLU A 29 -7.66 14.01 -4.94
N ALA A 30 -8.32 14.71 -5.87
CA ALA A 30 -8.22 14.40 -7.28
C ALA A 30 -6.77 14.54 -7.79
N GLY A 31 -6.33 13.61 -8.64
CA GLY A 31 -5.00 13.60 -9.24
C GLY A 31 -3.88 13.27 -8.25
N THR A 32 -4.17 12.52 -7.18
CA THR A 32 -3.16 12.07 -6.20
C THR A 32 -3.19 10.57 -5.97
N VAL A 33 -2.16 10.03 -5.32
CA VAL A 33 -2.17 8.67 -4.77
C VAL A 33 -2.55 8.72 -3.30
N PHE A 34 -3.60 7.99 -2.93
CA PHE A 34 -3.96 7.73 -1.54
C PHE A 34 -3.68 6.27 -1.20
N GLY A 35 -2.90 6.02 -0.15
CA GLY A 35 -2.54 4.69 0.28
C GLY A 35 -3.38 4.20 1.46
N LEU A 36 -3.97 3.00 1.36
CA LEU A 36 -4.50 2.24 2.49
C LEU A 36 -3.45 1.21 2.90
N LEU A 37 -2.72 1.49 3.96
CA LEU A 37 -1.66 0.65 4.49
C LEU A 37 -2.17 -0.21 5.65
N GLY A 38 -1.78 -1.47 5.73
CA GLY A 38 -2.13 -2.32 6.86
C GLY A 38 -1.88 -3.80 6.60
N PRO A 39 -1.96 -4.65 7.63
CA PRO A 39 -1.72 -6.08 7.51
C PRO A 39 -2.84 -6.77 6.73
N ASN A 40 -2.62 -8.07 6.43
CA ASN A 40 -3.64 -8.91 5.86
C ASN A 40 -4.83 -9.03 6.82
N GLY A 41 -6.05 -8.92 6.28
CA GLY A 41 -7.28 -8.94 7.10
C GLY A 41 -7.62 -7.61 7.79
N ALA A 42 -6.83 -6.53 7.63
CA ALA A 42 -7.15 -5.23 8.21
C ALA A 42 -8.41 -4.55 7.65
N GLY A 43 -8.97 -5.04 6.54
CA GLY A 43 -10.19 -4.50 5.93
C GLY A 43 -9.96 -3.69 4.64
N LYS A 44 -8.72 -3.52 4.18
CA LYS A 44 -8.33 -2.74 2.98
C LYS A 44 -9.12 -3.15 1.72
N THR A 45 -9.03 -4.43 1.35
CA THR A 45 -9.75 -4.99 0.19
C THR A 45 -11.27 -4.83 0.33
N THR A 46 -11.81 -4.94 1.54
CA THR A 46 -13.26 -4.74 1.77
C THR A 46 -13.65 -3.28 1.55
N ALA A 47 -12.84 -2.33 2.01
CA ALA A 47 -13.07 -0.90 1.76
C ALA A 47 -13.03 -0.61 0.24
N VAL A 48 -12.03 -1.12 -0.49
CA VAL A 48 -11.97 -1.01 -1.96
C VAL A 48 -13.21 -1.61 -2.61
N ARG A 49 -13.67 -2.79 -2.21
CA ARG A 49 -14.87 -3.44 -2.76
C ARG A 49 -16.15 -2.64 -2.51
N ILE A 50 -16.25 -1.91 -1.40
CA ILE A 50 -17.38 -0.99 -1.15
C ILE A 50 -17.29 0.19 -2.11
N LEU A 51 -16.14 0.87 -2.18
CA LEU A 51 -15.93 2.04 -3.02
C LEU A 51 -16.10 1.74 -4.53
N THR A 52 -15.75 0.53 -4.94
CA THR A 52 -15.93 0.04 -6.32
C THR A 52 -17.28 -0.61 -6.58
N THR A 53 -18.23 -0.49 -5.65
CA THR A 53 -19.61 -1.00 -5.77
C THR A 53 -19.76 -2.54 -5.86
N VAL A 54 -18.71 -3.30 -5.55
CA VAL A 54 -18.73 -4.77 -5.55
C VAL A 54 -19.46 -5.32 -4.32
N VAL A 55 -19.35 -4.60 -3.19
CA VAL A 55 -19.99 -4.97 -1.93
C VAL A 55 -20.74 -3.76 -1.38
N LEU A 56 -21.97 -3.97 -0.92
CA LEU A 56 -22.76 -2.91 -0.26
C LEU A 56 -22.26 -2.71 1.18
N PRO A 57 -22.08 -1.47 1.65
CA PRO A 57 -21.86 -1.20 3.06
C PRO A 57 -23.11 -1.53 3.88
N ASP A 58 -22.94 -1.87 5.15
CA ASP A 58 -24.05 -2.06 6.08
C ASP A 58 -24.48 -0.73 6.72
N SER A 59 -23.54 0.22 6.85
CA SER A 59 -23.80 1.61 7.23
C SER A 59 -22.67 2.53 6.76
N GLY A 60 -22.89 3.84 6.91
CA GLY A 60 -21.99 4.88 6.39
C GLY A 60 -22.38 5.31 4.97
N LYS A 61 -21.59 6.21 4.41
CA LYS A 61 -21.79 6.74 3.05
C LYS A 61 -20.45 6.76 2.32
N ALA A 62 -20.48 6.58 1.01
CA ALA A 62 -19.33 6.82 0.16
C ALA A 62 -19.75 7.35 -1.21
N SER A 63 -18.87 8.17 -1.79
CA SER A 63 -19.03 8.67 -3.15
C SER A 63 -17.70 8.60 -3.91
N VAL A 64 -17.80 8.41 -5.21
CA VAL A 64 -16.68 8.49 -6.16
C VAL A 64 -17.05 9.48 -7.25
N LEU A 65 -16.24 10.52 -7.42
CA LEU A 65 -16.53 11.65 -8.34
C LEU A 65 -17.91 12.27 -8.11
N GLY A 66 -18.34 12.33 -6.84
CA GLY A 66 -19.65 12.85 -6.44
C GLY A 66 -20.83 11.88 -6.65
N HIS A 67 -20.61 10.67 -7.18
CA HIS A 67 -21.64 9.63 -7.34
C HIS A 67 -21.68 8.72 -6.11
N ASP A 68 -22.84 8.55 -5.52
CA ASP A 68 -23.07 7.64 -4.38
C ASP A 68 -22.84 6.18 -4.80
N VAL A 69 -21.98 5.45 -4.06
CA VAL A 69 -21.60 4.08 -4.44
C VAL A 69 -22.76 3.07 -4.38
N VAL A 70 -23.85 3.40 -3.71
CA VAL A 70 -25.04 2.54 -3.60
C VAL A 70 -26.09 2.93 -4.62
N LYS A 71 -26.42 4.23 -4.71
CA LYS A 71 -27.52 4.73 -5.55
C LYS A 71 -27.11 4.87 -7.01
N ASP A 72 -25.87 5.34 -7.25
CA ASP A 72 -25.35 5.67 -8.57
C ASP A 72 -24.28 4.68 -9.03
N SER A 73 -24.39 3.41 -8.61
CA SER A 73 -23.35 2.38 -8.81
C SER A 73 -22.93 2.18 -10.27
N GLU A 74 -23.83 2.39 -11.24
CA GLU A 74 -23.49 2.33 -12.68
C GLU A 74 -22.60 3.50 -13.09
N ALA A 75 -22.90 4.71 -12.62
CA ALA A 75 -22.08 5.88 -12.88
C ALA A 75 -20.68 5.74 -12.26
N VAL A 76 -20.60 5.21 -11.03
CA VAL A 76 -19.31 4.89 -10.40
C VAL A 76 -18.53 3.92 -11.28
N ARG A 77 -19.09 2.76 -11.63
CA ARG A 77 -18.41 1.74 -12.46
C ARG A 77 -17.97 2.24 -13.83
N ALA A 78 -18.69 3.17 -14.42
CA ALA A 78 -18.32 3.76 -15.70
C ALA A 78 -17.08 4.67 -15.63
N ASN A 79 -16.73 5.16 -14.44
CA ASN A 79 -15.66 6.14 -14.22
C ASN A 79 -14.48 5.61 -13.41
N ILE A 80 -14.45 4.31 -13.10
CA ILE A 80 -13.35 3.72 -12.32
C ILE A 80 -12.67 2.60 -13.07
N GLY A 81 -11.37 2.44 -12.84
CA GLY A 81 -10.62 1.22 -13.11
C GLY A 81 -10.39 0.47 -11.81
N LEU A 82 -10.42 -0.85 -11.87
CA LEU A 82 -10.08 -1.72 -10.73
C LEU A 82 -9.12 -2.81 -11.18
N ALA A 83 -7.93 -2.84 -10.58
CA ALA A 83 -7.02 -3.98 -10.67
C ALA A 83 -6.88 -4.59 -9.28
N GLY A 84 -7.38 -5.79 -9.09
CA GLY A 84 -7.48 -6.48 -7.80
C GLY A 84 -6.62 -7.74 -7.70
N GLN A 85 -6.82 -8.51 -6.64
CA GLN A 85 -6.14 -9.79 -6.44
C GLN A 85 -6.52 -10.84 -7.50
N PHE A 86 -7.69 -10.70 -8.12
CA PHE A 86 -8.16 -11.58 -9.19
C PHE A 86 -7.98 -10.87 -10.53
N ALA A 87 -7.18 -11.47 -11.41
CA ALA A 87 -6.97 -10.95 -12.75
C ALA A 87 -8.28 -10.94 -13.55
N ALA A 88 -8.61 -9.80 -14.16
CA ALA A 88 -9.76 -9.68 -15.06
C ALA A 88 -9.49 -10.30 -16.44
N VAL A 89 -8.29 -10.85 -16.65
CA VAL A 89 -7.83 -11.41 -17.93
C VAL A 89 -8.14 -12.89 -18.05
N ASP A 90 -8.62 -13.32 -19.24
CA ASP A 90 -8.79 -14.73 -19.57
C ASP A 90 -7.43 -15.32 -19.97
N GLU A 91 -7.02 -16.36 -19.26
CA GLU A 91 -5.74 -17.03 -19.49
C GLU A 91 -5.63 -17.72 -20.86
N ASN A 92 -6.75 -18.05 -21.50
CA ASN A 92 -6.79 -18.72 -22.79
C ASN A 92 -6.76 -17.76 -23.99
N LEU A 93 -6.91 -16.46 -23.75
CA LEU A 93 -6.78 -15.43 -24.76
C LEU A 93 -5.35 -14.85 -24.77
N THR A 94 -4.95 -14.29 -25.90
CA THR A 94 -3.72 -13.50 -25.98
C THR A 94 -3.86 -12.18 -25.23
N GLY A 95 -2.73 -11.53 -24.92
CA GLY A 95 -2.77 -10.20 -24.28
C GLY A 95 -3.59 -9.19 -25.07
N LEU A 96 -3.42 -9.15 -26.39
CA LEU A 96 -4.17 -8.25 -27.27
C LEU A 96 -5.68 -8.60 -27.31
N GLU A 97 -6.04 -9.88 -27.37
CA GLU A 97 -7.44 -10.31 -27.37
C GLU A 97 -8.14 -9.97 -26.06
N ASN A 98 -7.47 -10.13 -24.92
CA ASN A 98 -7.98 -9.71 -23.62
C ASN A 98 -8.34 -8.22 -23.62
N LEU A 99 -7.41 -7.36 -24.01
CA LEU A 99 -7.67 -5.91 -24.04
C LEU A 99 -8.76 -5.54 -25.04
N ARG A 100 -8.82 -6.20 -26.20
CA ARG A 100 -9.91 -5.97 -27.17
C ARG A 100 -11.27 -6.40 -26.65
N MET A 101 -11.36 -7.53 -25.97
CA MET A 101 -12.59 -8.02 -25.34
C MET A 101 -13.09 -7.01 -24.29
N ILE A 102 -12.21 -6.58 -23.41
CA ILE A 102 -12.56 -5.59 -22.37
C ILE A 102 -12.97 -4.24 -23.00
N GLY A 103 -12.28 -3.81 -24.07
CA GLY A 103 -12.67 -2.61 -24.83
C GLY A 103 -14.08 -2.69 -25.44
N GLN A 104 -14.52 -3.88 -25.83
CA GLN A 104 -15.89 -4.08 -26.27
C GLN A 104 -16.89 -4.03 -25.11
N LEU A 105 -16.55 -4.65 -23.98
CA LEU A 105 -17.39 -4.64 -22.77
C LEU A 105 -17.54 -3.23 -22.19
N THR A 106 -16.51 -2.40 -22.25
CA THR A 106 -16.55 -0.99 -21.83
C THR A 106 -17.13 -0.04 -22.90
N ARG A 107 -17.70 -0.59 -23.98
CA ARG A 107 -18.32 0.15 -25.09
C ARG A 107 -17.37 1.12 -25.81
N LEU A 108 -16.07 0.91 -25.73
CA LEU A 108 -15.09 1.57 -26.58
C LEU A 108 -15.32 1.07 -28.04
N GLY A 109 -15.52 1.97 -28.97
CA GLY A 109 -15.65 1.59 -30.38
C GLY A 109 -14.42 0.80 -30.84
N ARG A 110 -14.61 -0.21 -31.74
CA ARG A 110 -13.58 -1.18 -32.15
C ARG A 110 -12.23 -0.54 -32.53
N LYS A 111 -12.24 0.57 -33.26
CA LYS A 111 -11.01 1.27 -33.68
C LYS A 111 -10.25 1.83 -32.48
N ARG A 112 -10.97 2.51 -31.57
CA ARG A 112 -10.38 3.10 -30.36
C ARG A 112 -9.89 2.04 -29.37
N ALA A 113 -10.63 0.93 -29.23
CA ALA A 113 -10.22 -0.20 -28.38
C ALA A 113 -8.90 -0.83 -28.85
N ILE A 114 -8.72 -1.01 -30.18
CA ILE A 114 -7.47 -1.56 -30.73
C ILE A 114 -6.31 -0.57 -30.53
N GLN A 115 -6.54 0.70 -30.82
CA GLN A 115 -5.52 1.73 -30.64
C GLN A 115 -5.07 1.79 -29.17
N ARG A 116 -6.03 1.90 -28.25
CA ARG A 116 -5.75 1.98 -26.82
C ARG A 116 -5.09 0.71 -26.28
N ALA A 117 -5.49 -0.46 -26.76
CA ALA A 117 -4.85 -1.73 -26.40
C ALA A 117 -3.36 -1.74 -26.78
N ASN A 118 -3.00 -1.25 -27.96
CA ASN A 118 -1.59 -1.19 -28.38
C ASN A 118 -0.80 -0.17 -27.54
N GLU A 119 -1.35 1.01 -27.27
CA GLU A 119 -0.73 2.02 -26.39
C GLU A 119 -0.43 1.45 -25.00
N LEU A 120 -1.40 0.73 -24.41
CA LEU A 120 -1.22 0.11 -23.11
C LEU A 120 -0.24 -1.08 -23.14
N LEU A 121 -0.26 -1.90 -24.18
CA LEU A 121 0.73 -2.97 -24.33
C LEU A 121 2.16 -2.42 -24.43
N GLU A 122 2.34 -1.27 -25.06
CA GLU A 122 3.63 -0.57 -25.12
C GLU A 122 4.00 0.01 -23.74
N MET A 123 3.09 0.75 -23.10
CA MET A 123 3.29 1.34 -21.77
C MET A 123 3.70 0.30 -20.71
N PHE A 124 3.10 -0.91 -20.79
CA PHE A 124 3.37 -2.00 -19.85
C PHE A 124 4.45 -2.99 -20.34
N GLU A 125 5.20 -2.66 -21.40
CA GLU A 125 6.27 -3.51 -21.96
C GLU A 125 5.80 -4.92 -22.33
N LEU A 126 4.58 -5.03 -22.88
CA LEU A 126 3.96 -6.29 -23.27
C LEU A 126 3.83 -6.46 -24.79
N THR A 127 4.39 -5.54 -25.59
CA THR A 127 4.24 -5.52 -27.06
C THR A 127 4.70 -6.82 -27.71
N GLU A 128 5.89 -7.33 -27.35
CA GLU A 128 6.43 -8.57 -27.90
C GLU A 128 5.61 -9.81 -27.50
N ALA A 129 5.03 -9.77 -26.30
CA ALA A 129 4.20 -10.86 -25.80
C ALA A 129 2.72 -10.74 -26.17
N SER A 130 2.31 -9.66 -26.83
CA SER A 130 0.90 -9.30 -27.07
C SER A 130 0.08 -10.39 -27.78
N ARG A 131 0.73 -11.20 -28.64
CA ARG A 131 0.13 -12.31 -29.38
C ARG A 131 0.29 -13.68 -28.74
N ARG A 132 0.95 -13.75 -27.58
CA ARG A 132 1.06 -14.99 -26.81
C ARG A 132 -0.15 -15.14 -25.90
N ILE A 133 -0.56 -16.37 -25.63
CA ILE A 133 -1.66 -16.69 -24.70
C ILE A 133 -1.25 -16.28 -23.29
N ALA A 134 -2.16 -15.58 -22.55
CA ALA A 134 -1.89 -15.02 -21.23
C ALA A 134 -1.49 -16.08 -20.19
N LYS A 135 -1.92 -17.32 -20.34
CA LYS A 135 -1.47 -18.47 -19.54
C LYS A 135 0.05 -18.67 -19.58
N THR A 136 0.73 -18.26 -20.66
CA THR A 136 2.19 -18.38 -20.80
C THR A 136 2.96 -17.17 -20.24
N TYR A 137 2.27 -16.19 -19.70
CA TYR A 137 2.88 -15.02 -19.11
C TYR A 137 3.46 -15.34 -17.73
N SER A 138 4.54 -14.65 -17.35
CA SER A 138 5.00 -14.64 -15.96
C SER A 138 3.95 -13.98 -15.06
N GLY A 139 4.08 -14.15 -13.76
CA GLY A 139 3.20 -13.46 -12.79
C GLY A 139 3.21 -11.93 -12.99
N GLY A 140 4.40 -11.34 -13.15
CA GLY A 140 4.56 -9.92 -13.43
C GLY A 140 3.93 -9.48 -14.76
N MET A 141 4.06 -10.26 -15.81
CA MET A 141 3.41 -9.96 -17.08
C MET A 141 1.89 -10.02 -16.98
N ARG A 142 1.33 -11.01 -16.27
CA ARG A 142 -0.12 -11.09 -16.03
C ARG A 142 -0.62 -9.89 -15.23
N ARG A 143 0.12 -9.48 -14.20
CA ARG A 143 -0.23 -8.31 -13.40
C ARG A 143 -0.22 -7.02 -14.21
N ARG A 144 0.79 -6.83 -15.07
CA ARG A 144 0.87 -5.70 -16.00
C ARG A 144 -0.29 -5.70 -17.00
N LEU A 145 -0.67 -6.87 -17.52
CA LEU A 145 -1.83 -6.99 -18.42
C LEU A 145 -3.16 -6.68 -17.71
N ASP A 146 -3.33 -7.09 -16.46
CA ASP A 146 -4.51 -6.78 -15.64
C ASP A 146 -4.66 -5.27 -15.39
N LEU A 147 -3.55 -4.59 -15.08
CA LEU A 147 -3.51 -3.13 -14.97
C LEU A 147 -3.83 -2.43 -16.30
N ALA A 148 -3.26 -2.92 -17.41
CA ALA A 148 -3.58 -2.41 -18.73
C ALA A 148 -5.09 -2.55 -19.03
N ALA A 149 -5.70 -3.66 -18.63
CA ALA A 149 -7.13 -3.90 -18.75
C ALA A 149 -7.96 -2.88 -17.95
N ALA A 150 -7.58 -2.58 -16.71
CA ALA A 150 -8.26 -1.60 -15.87
C ALA A 150 -8.17 -0.16 -16.43
N LEU A 151 -7.14 0.14 -17.21
CA LEU A 151 -6.88 1.46 -17.80
C LEU A 151 -7.44 1.65 -19.22
N LEU A 152 -8.07 0.65 -19.78
CA LEU A 152 -8.43 0.64 -21.20
C LEU A 152 -9.40 1.76 -21.59
N HIS A 153 -10.35 2.07 -20.72
CA HIS A 153 -11.31 3.15 -20.92
C HIS A 153 -10.87 4.51 -20.36
N SER A 154 -9.59 4.61 -19.94
CA SER A 154 -8.99 5.84 -19.38
C SER A 154 -9.78 6.40 -18.20
N PRO A 155 -9.96 5.62 -17.12
CA PRO A 155 -10.76 6.04 -15.98
C PRO A 155 -10.08 7.21 -15.23
N PRO A 156 -10.83 8.21 -14.76
CA PRO A 156 -10.29 9.28 -13.93
C PRO A 156 -9.90 8.81 -12.51
N VAL A 157 -10.43 7.66 -12.05
CA VAL A 157 -10.09 7.06 -10.75
C VAL A 157 -9.70 5.59 -10.94
N LEU A 158 -8.54 5.21 -10.38
CA LEU A 158 -8.01 3.86 -10.43
C LEU A 158 -7.88 3.28 -9.02
N PHE A 159 -8.46 2.12 -8.80
CA PHE A 159 -8.31 1.34 -7.57
C PHE A 159 -7.31 0.21 -7.80
N LEU A 160 -6.28 0.15 -6.97
CA LEU A 160 -5.23 -0.87 -7.01
C LEU A 160 -5.22 -1.64 -5.69
N ASP A 161 -5.66 -2.90 -5.73
CA ASP A 161 -5.68 -3.74 -4.53
C ASP A 161 -4.45 -4.66 -4.52
N GLU A 162 -3.44 -4.28 -3.72
CA GLU A 162 -2.14 -4.95 -3.60
C GLU A 162 -1.44 -5.21 -4.95
N PRO A 163 -1.16 -4.15 -5.74
CA PRO A 163 -0.74 -4.30 -7.13
C PRO A 163 0.61 -4.98 -7.32
N THR A 164 1.50 -4.93 -6.34
CA THR A 164 2.88 -5.45 -6.44
C THR A 164 3.12 -6.76 -5.71
N THR A 165 2.07 -7.34 -5.09
CA THR A 165 2.20 -8.62 -4.38
C THR A 165 2.65 -9.73 -5.32
N GLY A 166 3.73 -10.44 -4.92
CA GLY A 166 4.31 -11.54 -5.69
C GLY A 166 5.15 -11.12 -6.91
N LEU A 167 5.43 -9.82 -7.08
CA LEU A 167 6.33 -9.34 -8.10
C LEU A 167 7.78 -9.32 -7.62
N ASP A 168 8.71 -9.61 -8.55
CA ASP A 168 10.13 -9.38 -8.33
C ASP A 168 10.45 -7.87 -8.23
N PRO A 169 11.63 -7.49 -7.65
CA PRO A 169 11.96 -6.08 -7.43
C PRO A 169 11.95 -5.22 -8.70
N TYR A 170 12.39 -5.76 -9.82
CA TYR A 170 12.40 -5.04 -11.10
C TYR A 170 10.97 -4.77 -11.61
N SER A 171 10.12 -5.78 -11.61
CA SER A 171 8.72 -5.66 -12.00
C SER A 171 7.95 -4.69 -11.10
N ARG A 172 8.25 -4.68 -9.79
CA ARG A 172 7.68 -3.74 -8.82
C ARG A 172 8.05 -2.30 -9.16
N GLN A 173 9.35 -2.05 -9.39
CA GLN A 173 9.86 -0.73 -9.77
C GLN A 173 9.24 -0.20 -11.06
N SER A 174 9.15 -1.06 -12.10
CA SER A 174 8.51 -0.71 -13.37
C SER A 174 7.04 -0.32 -13.18
N LEU A 175 6.32 -1.06 -12.33
CA LEU A 175 4.92 -0.76 -12.04
C LEU A 175 4.75 0.56 -11.29
N TRP A 176 5.60 0.87 -10.33
CA TRP A 176 5.57 2.14 -9.61
C TRP A 176 5.77 3.32 -10.56
N ASN A 177 6.72 3.22 -11.50
CA ASN A 177 6.93 4.27 -12.51
C ASN A 177 5.67 4.51 -13.36
N VAL A 178 4.94 3.44 -13.72
CA VAL A 178 3.67 3.56 -14.46
C VAL A 178 2.62 4.26 -13.61
N ILE A 179 2.48 3.91 -12.32
CA ILE A 179 1.53 4.57 -11.41
C ILE A 179 1.86 6.07 -11.27
N GLU A 180 3.13 6.42 -11.09
CA GLU A 180 3.58 7.81 -11.01
C GLU A 180 3.21 8.60 -12.29
N GLN A 181 3.42 8.00 -13.47
CA GLN A 181 3.06 8.61 -14.75
C GLN A 181 1.55 8.83 -14.87
N LEU A 182 0.73 7.85 -14.50
CA LEU A 182 -0.74 7.98 -14.52
C LEU A 182 -1.24 9.13 -13.65
N VAL A 183 -0.63 9.33 -12.50
CA VAL A 183 -0.97 10.43 -11.59
C VAL A 183 -0.53 11.78 -12.15
N GLN A 184 0.65 11.85 -12.78
CA GLN A 184 1.11 13.05 -13.50
C GLN A 184 0.15 13.43 -14.65
N ASP A 185 -0.45 12.41 -15.29
CA ASP A 185 -1.47 12.59 -16.34
C ASP A 185 -2.86 12.92 -15.77
N GLY A 186 -3.01 13.05 -14.44
CA GLY A 186 -4.22 13.51 -13.77
C GLY A 186 -5.12 12.38 -13.24
N THR A 187 -4.74 11.10 -13.34
CA THR A 187 -5.49 9.98 -12.75
C THR A 187 -5.39 10.02 -11.22
N THR A 188 -6.52 9.84 -10.53
CA THR A 188 -6.53 9.63 -9.08
C THR A 188 -6.36 8.16 -8.77
N VAL A 189 -5.48 7.81 -7.83
CA VAL A 189 -5.21 6.42 -7.47
C VAL A 189 -5.52 6.17 -5.99
N LEU A 190 -6.34 5.18 -5.69
CA LEU A 190 -6.45 4.59 -4.36
C LEU A 190 -5.74 3.23 -4.39
N LEU A 191 -4.67 3.14 -3.60
CA LEU A 191 -3.79 1.98 -3.53
C LEU A 191 -3.94 1.28 -2.18
N THR A 192 -4.19 -0.02 -2.16
CA THR A 192 -4.00 -0.80 -0.92
C THR A 192 -2.67 -1.52 -0.97
N THR A 193 -1.97 -1.57 0.14
CA THR A 193 -0.71 -2.29 0.25
C THR A 193 -0.43 -2.75 1.68
N GLN A 194 0.40 -3.76 1.81
CA GLN A 194 1.07 -4.15 3.04
C GLN A 194 2.58 -3.79 2.98
N TYR A 195 3.07 -3.37 1.82
CA TYR A 195 4.48 -2.99 1.63
C TYR A 195 4.67 -1.50 1.93
N LEU A 196 5.43 -1.25 2.97
CA LEU A 196 5.69 0.10 3.47
C LEU A 196 6.50 0.94 2.49
N GLU A 197 7.44 0.32 1.78
CA GLU A 197 8.22 0.97 0.73
C GLU A 197 7.34 1.50 -0.43
N GLU A 198 6.32 0.72 -0.83
CA GLU A 198 5.36 1.14 -1.85
C GLU A 198 4.53 2.33 -1.38
N ALA A 199 4.06 2.27 -0.13
CA ALA A 199 3.31 3.36 0.49
C ALA A 199 4.16 4.64 0.61
N ASP A 200 5.41 4.52 1.07
CA ASP A 200 6.34 5.63 1.25
C ASP A 200 6.69 6.32 -0.07
N ARG A 201 6.84 5.53 -1.13
CA ARG A 201 7.21 6.04 -2.45
C ARG A 201 6.05 6.71 -3.18
N LEU A 202 4.89 6.07 -3.22
CA LEU A 202 3.80 6.44 -4.12
C LEU A 202 2.78 7.37 -3.48
N ALA A 203 2.48 7.17 -2.20
CA ALA A 203 1.34 7.84 -1.60
C ALA A 203 1.65 9.29 -1.21
N ARG A 204 0.76 10.21 -1.62
CA ARG A 204 0.75 11.56 -1.11
C ARG A 204 0.18 11.61 0.31
N LEU A 205 -0.87 10.83 0.56
CA LEU A 205 -1.51 10.66 1.85
C LEU A 205 -1.73 9.18 2.14
N LEU A 206 -1.52 8.77 3.37
CA LEU A 206 -1.68 7.40 3.86
C LEU A 206 -2.73 7.34 4.97
N ALA A 207 -3.58 6.33 4.93
CA ALA A 207 -4.35 5.89 6.08
C ALA A 207 -3.84 4.50 6.51
N VAL A 208 -3.38 4.39 7.74
CA VAL A 208 -2.99 3.11 8.36
C VAL A 208 -4.25 2.46 8.90
N VAL A 209 -4.54 1.26 8.40
CA VAL A 209 -5.75 0.50 8.76
C VAL A 209 -5.36 -0.73 9.57
N ASP A 210 -6.00 -0.90 10.73
CA ASP A 210 -5.91 -2.10 11.53
C ASP A 210 -7.30 -2.49 12.05
N ARG A 211 -7.63 -3.78 11.97
CA ARG A 211 -8.90 -4.36 12.45
C ARG A 211 -10.14 -3.57 12.02
N GLY A 212 -10.17 -3.16 10.76
CA GLY A 212 -11.28 -2.44 10.13
C GLY A 212 -11.36 -0.94 10.44
N LYS A 213 -10.37 -0.36 11.13
CA LYS A 213 -10.35 1.05 11.52
C LYS A 213 -9.13 1.77 10.97
N VAL A 214 -9.29 3.05 10.67
CA VAL A 214 -8.15 3.94 10.45
C VAL A 214 -7.57 4.32 11.82
N ILE A 215 -6.31 3.93 12.05
CA ILE A 215 -5.59 4.19 13.31
C ILE A 215 -4.63 5.38 13.22
N ALA A 216 -4.22 5.74 12.01
CA ALA A 216 -3.44 6.95 11.73
C ALA A 216 -3.66 7.40 10.29
N GLU A 217 -3.58 8.71 10.06
CA GLU A 217 -3.63 9.33 8.74
C GLU A 217 -2.64 10.49 8.67
N GLY A 218 -2.02 10.67 7.51
CA GLY A 218 -1.05 11.74 7.24
C GLY A 218 -0.20 11.44 6.01
N THR A 219 0.63 12.39 5.62
CA THR A 219 1.69 12.13 4.65
C THR A 219 2.72 11.14 5.22
N PRO A 220 3.46 10.40 4.38
CA PRO A 220 4.54 9.53 4.86
C PRO A 220 5.50 10.28 5.82
N SER A 221 5.89 11.50 5.46
CA SER A 221 6.78 12.33 6.27
C SER A 221 6.17 12.72 7.63
N GLU A 222 4.89 13.12 7.66
CA GLU A 222 4.20 13.45 8.91
C GLU A 222 4.06 12.23 9.84
N LEU A 223 3.76 11.05 9.27
CA LEU A 223 3.65 9.83 10.05
C LEU A 223 5.01 9.44 10.66
N LYS A 224 6.09 9.52 9.87
CA LYS A 224 7.46 9.27 10.36
C LYS A 224 7.87 10.29 11.45
N ALA A 225 7.55 11.56 11.27
CA ALA A 225 7.89 12.61 12.24
C ALA A 225 7.23 12.43 13.63
N ARG A 226 6.10 11.70 13.72
CA ARG A 226 5.46 11.39 15.02
C ARG A 226 6.34 10.54 15.94
N LEU A 227 7.30 9.79 15.40
CA LEU A 227 8.24 8.98 16.17
C LEU A 227 9.48 9.75 16.65
N GLY A 228 9.70 10.95 16.12
CA GLY A 228 10.91 11.74 16.31
C GLY A 228 11.70 11.85 15.01
N SER A 229 12.88 12.44 15.07
CA SER A 229 13.71 12.68 13.90
C SER A 229 14.77 11.60 13.61
N THR A 230 14.98 10.67 14.53
CA THR A 230 16.10 9.74 14.48
C THR A 230 15.74 8.43 15.18
N VAL A 231 16.18 7.30 14.62
CA VAL A 231 16.20 5.99 15.27
C VAL A 231 17.66 5.61 15.49
N ILE A 232 17.98 5.14 16.71
CA ILE A 232 19.27 4.51 16.98
C ILE A 232 19.15 3.01 16.80
N ASP A 233 20.03 2.44 15.98
CA ASP A 233 20.17 1.01 15.75
C ASP A 233 21.45 0.54 16.41
N LEU A 234 21.34 -0.44 17.30
CA LEU A 234 22.47 -1.02 18.05
C LEU A 234 22.59 -2.50 17.69
N GLU A 235 23.82 -2.96 17.43
CA GLU A 235 24.12 -4.38 17.30
C GLU A 235 24.97 -4.81 18.49
N MET A 236 24.44 -5.71 19.31
CA MET A 236 25.06 -6.18 20.54
C MET A 236 25.96 -7.40 20.32
N GLY A 237 26.74 -7.74 21.34
CA GLY A 237 27.65 -8.88 21.29
C GLY A 237 26.94 -10.23 21.31
N ASP A 238 25.87 -10.34 22.06
CA ASP A 238 24.99 -11.50 22.22
C ASP A 238 23.56 -11.09 22.56
N GLU A 239 22.63 -12.05 22.51
CA GLU A 239 21.22 -11.80 22.75
C GLU A 239 20.93 -11.37 24.20
N GLY A 240 21.69 -11.86 25.17
CA GLY A 240 21.54 -11.48 26.57
C GLY A 240 21.85 -9.99 26.79
N GLN A 241 22.91 -9.48 26.14
CA GLN A 241 23.25 -8.05 26.13
C GLN A 241 22.17 -7.24 25.40
N ALA A 242 21.63 -7.74 24.29
CA ALA A 242 20.55 -7.06 23.56
C ALA A 242 19.27 -6.91 24.41
N GLU A 243 18.89 -7.96 25.13
CA GLU A 243 17.77 -7.88 26.06
C GLU A 243 18.04 -6.96 27.26
N ALA A 244 19.25 -6.97 27.80
CA ALA A 244 19.64 -6.14 28.93
C ALA A 244 19.63 -4.66 28.55
N ILE A 245 20.23 -4.30 27.40
CA ILE A 245 20.24 -2.91 26.93
C ILE A 245 18.84 -2.46 26.52
N GLY A 246 18.03 -3.32 25.91
CA GLY A 246 16.65 -3.01 25.59
C GLY A 246 15.84 -2.62 26.83
N ARG A 247 15.96 -3.35 27.92
CA ARG A 247 15.31 -3.01 29.21
C ARG A 247 15.83 -1.67 29.76
N LEU A 248 17.16 -1.50 29.80
CA LEU A 248 17.79 -0.28 30.31
C LEU A 248 17.36 0.98 29.54
N LEU A 249 17.35 0.90 28.21
CA LEU A 249 16.91 1.99 27.35
C LEU A 249 15.41 2.26 27.52
N GLY A 250 14.60 1.20 27.66
CA GLY A 250 13.17 1.33 27.91
C GLY A 250 12.84 2.07 29.21
N GLU A 251 13.49 1.68 30.30
CA GLU A 251 13.35 2.35 31.61
C GLU A 251 13.79 3.82 31.56
N LYS A 252 14.89 4.12 30.88
CA LYS A 252 15.41 5.48 30.77
C LYS A 252 14.59 6.41 29.91
N THR A 253 14.05 5.89 28.80
CA THR A 253 13.35 6.71 27.78
C THR A 253 11.83 6.69 27.93
N GLY A 254 11.28 5.73 28.67
CA GLY A 254 9.84 5.48 28.76
C GLY A 254 9.24 4.91 27.47
N LYS A 255 10.09 4.47 26.52
CA LYS A 255 9.69 3.86 25.25
C LYS A 255 9.97 2.36 25.28
N ASN A 256 9.38 1.63 24.32
CA ASN A 256 9.64 0.21 24.14
C ASN A 256 10.68 0.01 23.01
N PRO A 257 11.97 -0.24 23.33
CA PRO A 257 12.95 -0.60 22.31
C PRO A 257 12.57 -1.92 21.62
N ARG A 258 12.80 -1.98 20.32
CA ARG A 258 12.62 -3.23 19.58
C ARG A 258 13.90 -4.07 19.71
N VAL A 259 13.77 -5.26 20.27
CA VAL A 259 14.88 -6.22 20.38
C VAL A 259 14.61 -7.38 19.42
N THR A 260 15.54 -7.66 18.50
CA THR A 260 15.44 -8.75 17.53
C THR A 260 16.81 -9.42 17.37
N GLY A 261 16.98 -10.57 18.01
CA GLY A 261 18.29 -11.24 18.11
C GLY A 261 19.34 -10.32 18.73
N LEU A 262 20.37 -9.96 17.96
CA LEU A 262 21.44 -9.06 18.42
C LEU A 262 21.13 -7.57 18.26
N LYS A 263 20.03 -7.21 17.56
CA LYS A 263 19.69 -5.82 17.23
C LYS A 263 18.72 -5.22 18.21
N VAL A 264 18.98 -3.95 18.56
CA VAL A 264 18.10 -3.12 19.38
C VAL A 264 17.86 -1.79 18.67
N GLU A 265 16.59 -1.46 18.41
CA GLU A 265 16.17 -0.24 17.71
C GLU A 265 15.34 0.61 18.66
N LEU A 266 15.63 1.92 18.71
CA LEU A 266 14.92 2.85 19.57
C LEU A 266 14.72 4.21 18.88
N PRO A 267 13.47 4.68 18.69
CA PRO A 267 13.20 6.05 18.23
C PRO A 267 13.57 7.09 19.28
N LEU A 268 14.30 8.13 18.86
CA LEU A 268 14.79 9.22 19.70
C LEU A 268 13.95 10.48 19.49
N GLU A 269 13.40 11.05 20.55
CA GLU A 269 12.59 12.30 20.49
C GLU A 269 13.45 13.52 20.22
N ARG A 270 14.62 13.59 20.86
CA ARG A 270 15.55 14.71 20.74
C ARG A 270 16.64 14.47 19.70
N GLY A 271 16.44 13.47 18.85
CA GLY A 271 17.34 13.14 17.75
C GLY A 271 18.77 12.86 18.21
N PRO A 272 19.79 13.28 17.44
CA PRO A 272 21.20 13.02 17.76
C PRO A 272 21.66 13.59 19.10
N ALA A 273 21.01 14.62 19.62
CA ALA A 273 21.37 15.19 20.94
C ALA A 273 21.17 14.19 22.09
N GLN A 274 20.25 13.25 21.96
CA GLN A 274 19.97 12.21 22.95
C GLN A 274 21.00 11.07 22.92
N VAL A 275 21.67 10.87 21.79
CA VAL A 275 22.63 9.77 21.61
C VAL A 275 23.74 9.80 22.64
N ARG A 276 24.28 10.98 22.94
CA ARG A 276 25.34 11.14 23.94
C ARG A 276 24.91 10.62 25.31
N GLU A 277 23.70 10.96 25.76
CA GLU A 277 23.19 10.49 27.06
C GLU A 277 23.03 8.97 27.09
N LEU A 278 22.63 8.38 25.95
CA LEU A 278 22.47 6.94 25.84
C LEU A 278 23.82 6.22 25.79
N LEU A 279 24.85 6.79 25.13
CA LEU A 279 26.20 6.24 25.12
C LEU A 279 26.81 6.24 26.52
N GLU A 280 26.69 7.35 27.26
CA GLU A 280 27.15 7.42 28.66
C GLU A 280 26.44 6.36 29.55
N LEU A 281 25.13 6.13 29.30
CA LEU A 281 24.36 5.10 30.00
C LEU A 281 24.86 3.67 29.68
N MET A 282 25.14 3.39 28.39
CA MET A 282 25.64 2.10 27.95
C MET A 282 27.04 1.81 28.48
N GLU A 283 27.92 2.83 28.49
CA GLU A 283 29.27 2.73 29.04
C GLU A 283 29.24 2.42 30.55
N ASN A 284 28.42 3.13 31.31
CA ASN A 284 28.26 2.89 32.75
C ASN A 284 27.67 1.52 33.10
N ALA A 285 26.91 0.92 32.18
CA ALA A 285 26.33 -0.41 32.35
C ALA A 285 27.23 -1.56 31.81
N ASP A 286 28.37 -1.23 31.21
CA ASP A 286 29.24 -2.17 30.49
C ASP A 286 28.50 -2.93 29.37
N LEU A 287 27.60 -2.22 28.66
CA LEU A 287 26.76 -2.76 27.58
C LEU A 287 26.98 -1.98 26.27
N MET A 288 28.24 -1.84 25.86
CA MET A 288 28.59 -1.14 24.63
C MET A 288 28.25 -2.00 23.40
N PRO A 289 27.59 -1.43 22.38
CA PRO A 289 27.27 -2.14 21.13
C PRO A 289 28.54 -2.37 20.29
N ARG A 290 28.55 -3.43 19.48
CA ARG A 290 29.57 -3.67 18.44
C ARG A 290 29.44 -2.70 17.28
N HIS A 291 28.20 -2.34 16.95
CA HIS A 291 27.88 -1.39 15.90
C HIS A 291 26.75 -0.48 16.36
N LEU A 292 26.83 0.80 16.00
CA LEU A 292 25.81 1.80 16.25
C LEU A 292 25.60 2.58 14.98
N ASP A 293 24.33 2.69 14.56
CA ASP A 293 23.92 3.50 13.44
C ASP A 293 22.77 4.46 13.82
N LEU A 294 22.66 5.57 13.12
CA LEU A 294 21.61 6.55 13.27
C LEU A 294 20.91 6.73 11.94
N ARG A 295 19.64 6.44 11.90
CA ARG A 295 18.83 6.58 10.69
C ARG A 295 17.56 7.41 10.94
N GLU A 296 16.95 7.87 9.86
CA GLU A 296 15.60 8.42 9.94
C GLU A 296 14.58 7.32 10.22
N PRO A 297 13.46 7.65 10.91
CA PRO A 297 12.36 6.72 11.08
C PRO A 297 11.80 6.25 9.74
N SER A 298 11.50 4.97 9.64
CA SER A 298 10.80 4.36 8.51
C SER A 298 9.29 4.26 8.78
N LEU A 299 8.49 3.95 7.76
CA LEU A 299 7.09 3.61 7.97
C LEU A 299 6.92 2.29 8.73
N ASP A 300 7.94 1.37 8.71
CA ASP A 300 7.95 0.17 9.54
C ASP A 300 7.93 0.52 11.02
N ASP A 301 8.76 1.49 11.41
CA ASP A 301 8.80 1.96 12.79
C ASP A 301 7.47 2.58 13.22
N VAL A 302 6.82 3.36 12.32
CA VAL A 302 5.49 3.93 12.56
C VAL A 302 4.46 2.83 12.75
N PHE A 303 4.41 1.87 11.83
CA PHE A 303 3.45 0.79 11.86
C PHE A 303 3.58 -0.04 13.15
N LEU A 304 4.81 -0.39 13.52
CA LEU A 304 5.10 -1.12 14.74
C LEU A 304 4.66 -0.35 16.00
N SER A 305 4.93 0.96 16.05
CA SER A 305 4.55 1.81 17.20
C SER A 305 3.04 1.92 17.38
N LEU A 306 2.27 1.90 16.28
CA LEU A 306 0.83 2.03 16.28
C LEU A 306 0.09 0.70 16.56
N THR A 307 0.61 -0.41 16.07
CA THR A 307 -0.08 -1.72 16.12
C THR A 307 0.47 -2.67 17.19
N GLY A 308 1.70 -2.40 17.67
CA GLY A 308 2.42 -3.31 18.57
C GLY A 308 2.95 -4.59 17.87
N HIS A 309 2.76 -4.72 16.56
CA HIS A 309 3.18 -5.87 15.77
C HIS A 309 3.98 -5.38 14.56
N ALA A 310 5.11 -6.06 14.23
CA ALA A 310 5.83 -5.79 13.00
C ALA A 310 4.91 -6.05 11.80
N ALA A 311 5.01 -5.24 10.75
CA ALA A 311 4.44 -5.59 9.46
C ALA A 311 5.00 -6.97 9.07
N GLU A 312 4.13 -7.89 8.64
CA GLU A 312 4.60 -9.19 8.12
C GLU A 312 5.45 -8.91 6.89
N VAL A 313 6.76 -8.76 7.09
CA VAL A 313 7.72 -8.88 6.00
C VAL A 313 7.68 -10.34 5.60
N ILE A 314 6.97 -10.66 4.52
CA ILE A 314 7.14 -11.94 3.86
C ILE A 314 8.58 -11.91 3.33
N GLY A 315 9.47 -12.43 4.17
CA GLY A 315 10.88 -12.56 3.88
C GLY A 315 11.05 -13.37 2.62
N GLU A 316 12.07 -13.04 1.87
CA GLU A 316 12.68 -13.83 0.84
C GLU A 316 12.65 -15.31 1.24
N VAL A 317 11.81 -16.08 0.59
CA VAL A 317 11.96 -17.53 0.59
C VAL A 317 13.17 -17.80 -0.28
N ALA A 318 14.34 -17.88 0.38
CA ALA A 318 15.48 -18.56 -0.18
C ALA A 318 15.06 -20.01 -0.45
N LYS A 319 14.89 -20.36 -1.73
CA LYS A 319 15.24 -21.68 -2.29
C LYS A 319 15.34 -21.57 -3.80
#